data_5d974169ca986f8e4592ff48e16f8ace
#
_entry.id   5d974169ca986f8e4592ff48e16f8ace
#
_cell.length_a   1.000
_cell.length_b   1.000
_cell.length_c   1.000
_cell.angle_alpha   90.00
_cell.angle_beta   90.00
_cell.angle_gamma   90.00
#
_symmetry.space_group_name_H-M   'P 1'
#
loop_
_entity.id
_entity.type
_entity.pdbx_description
1 polymer ?
#
loop_
_entity_poly.entity_id
_entity_poly.type
_entity_poly.pdbx_seq_one_letter_code
_entity_poly.pdbx_strand_id
1 'polypeptide(L)'
;MLTQQTKDIVKATAPVLAQHGYDIIQCFYRRLFDAHPELKNVFNMTHKEQGQQQQALARAVYAYAENIEDPGSLAAVLKNIANKHASLGVRPEHYPIVGEHLLGAIKETLGDAATDEIISAWAQAYGNLA
;
A
#
# COMPACT_ATOMS: atom_id res chain seq x y z
N MET A 1 4.47 -14.28 -9.65
CA MET A 1 4.97 -15.00 -8.46
C MET A 1 6.16 -14.26 -7.88
N LEU A 2 6.18 -14.07 -6.56
CA LEU A 2 7.27 -13.33 -5.92
C LEU A 2 8.49 -14.21 -5.72
N THR A 3 9.68 -13.66 -5.97
CA THR A 3 10.94 -14.36 -5.66
C THR A 3 11.18 -14.35 -4.15
N GLN A 4 12.04 -15.26 -3.68
CA GLN A 4 12.39 -15.28 -2.26
C GLN A 4 13.07 -13.98 -1.83
N GLN A 5 13.91 -13.41 -2.69
CA GLN A 5 14.55 -12.13 -2.41
C GLN A 5 13.51 -11.03 -2.19
N THR A 6 12.49 -10.96 -3.05
CA THR A 6 11.39 -9.98 -2.92
C THR A 6 10.64 -10.19 -1.61
N LYS A 7 10.32 -11.44 -1.26
CA LYS A 7 9.65 -11.77 0.00
C LYS A 7 10.47 -11.32 1.21
N ASP A 8 11.78 -11.56 1.18
CA ASP A 8 12.67 -11.18 2.27
C ASP A 8 12.73 -9.66 2.46
N ILE A 9 12.79 -8.91 1.35
CA ILE A 9 12.80 -7.45 1.40
C ILE A 9 11.46 -6.92 1.95
N VAL A 10 10.34 -7.46 1.51
CA VAL A 10 9.01 -7.06 2.00
C VAL A 10 8.92 -7.31 3.51
N LYS A 11 9.33 -8.47 3.98
CA LYS A 11 9.30 -8.81 5.41
C LYS A 11 10.20 -7.89 6.23
N ALA A 12 11.39 -7.58 5.71
CA ALA A 12 12.35 -6.73 6.42
C ALA A 12 11.91 -5.27 6.48
N THR A 13 11.20 -4.78 5.47
CA THR A 13 10.82 -3.37 5.37
C THR A 13 9.40 -3.07 5.85
N ALA A 14 8.55 -4.08 6.03
CA ALA A 14 7.18 -3.88 6.48
C ALA A 14 7.09 -3.08 7.79
N PRO A 15 7.91 -3.36 8.83
CA PRO A 15 7.85 -2.55 10.06
C PRO A 15 8.18 -1.08 9.82
N VAL A 16 9.12 -0.77 8.93
CA VAL A 16 9.47 0.61 8.60
C VAL A 16 8.31 1.33 7.93
N LEU A 17 7.67 0.67 6.96
CA LEU A 17 6.51 1.25 6.27
C LEU A 17 5.36 1.48 7.23
N ALA A 18 5.08 0.52 8.12
CA ALA A 18 4.00 0.65 9.09
C ALA A 18 4.28 1.79 10.09
N GLN A 19 5.53 1.95 10.51
CA GLN A 19 5.94 3.02 11.43
C GLN A 19 5.72 4.40 10.81
N HIS A 20 5.92 4.54 9.51
CA HIS A 20 5.76 5.79 8.79
C HIS A 20 4.42 5.88 8.05
N GLY A 21 3.45 5.05 8.44
CA GLY A 21 2.16 4.95 7.75
C GLY A 21 1.42 6.27 7.63
N TYR A 22 1.41 7.10 8.68
CA TYR A 22 0.73 8.39 8.65
C TYR A 22 1.33 9.30 7.57
N ASP A 23 2.65 9.44 7.58
CA ASP A 23 3.36 10.31 6.62
C ASP A 23 3.19 9.80 5.19
N ILE A 24 3.23 8.48 5.00
CA ILE A 24 3.03 7.86 3.70
C ILE A 24 1.62 8.15 3.18
N ILE A 25 0.60 8.01 4.03
CA ILE A 25 -0.80 8.27 3.64
C ILE A 25 -1.01 9.73 3.28
N GLN A 26 -0.47 10.67 4.07
CA GLN A 26 -0.58 12.10 3.78
C GLN A 26 0.07 12.44 2.44
N CYS A 27 1.28 11.94 2.21
CA CYS A 27 2.00 12.14 0.96
C CYS A 27 1.25 11.51 -0.23
N PHE A 28 0.71 10.31 -0.04
CA PHE A 28 -0.07 9.60 -1.04
C PHE A 28 -1.27 10.42 -1.51
N TYR A 29 -2.10 10.92 -0.58
CA TYR A 29 -3.28 11.69 -0.95
C TYR A 29 -2.92 13.01 -1.60
N ARG A 30 -1.87 13.69 -1.13
CA ARG A 30 -1.41 14.92 -1.76
C ARG A 30 -1.03 14.68 -3.22
N ARG A 31 -0.23 13.65 -3.48
CA ARG A 31 0.22 13.30 -4.83
C ARG A 31 -0.96 12.87 -5.71
N LEU A 32 -1.84 12.04 -5.16
CA LEU A 32 -2.98 11.50 -5.89
C LEU A 32 -3.92 12.62 -6.34
N PHE A 33 -4.27 13.51 -5.42
CA PHE A 33 -5.23 14.57 -5.73
C PHE A 33 -4.63 15.70 -6.58
N ASP A 34 -3.31 15.90 -6.51
CA ASP A 34 -2.65 16.85 -7.42
C ASP A 34 -2.68 16.35 -8.86
N ALA A 35 -2.46 15.05 -9.06
CA ALA A 35 -2.48 14.45 -10.40
C ALA A 35 -3.88 14.12 -10.89
N HIS A 36 -4.78 13.75 -9.99
CA HIS A 36 -6.13 13.27 -10.31
C HIS A 36 -7.16 13.90 -9.38
N PRO A 37 -7.47 15.21 -9.52
CA PRO A 37 -8.44 15.89 -8.64
C PRO A 37 -9.82 15.23 -8.62
N GLU A 38 -10.20 14.57 -9.71
CA GLU A 38 -11.50 13.88 -9.81
C GLU A 38 -11.64 12.75 -8.80
N LEU A 39 -10.53 12.20 -8.31
CA LEU A 39 -10.56 11.10 -7.35
C LEU A 39 -10.89 11.56 -5.92
N LYS A 40 -10.95 12.85 -5.66
CA LYS A 40 -11.39 13.35 -4.35
C LYS A 40 -12.79 12.86 -4.00
N ASN A 41 -13.63 12.62 -4.98
CA ASN A 41 -14.98 12.12 -4.76
C ASN A 41 -14.98 10.65 -4.29
N VAL A 42 -13.95 9.89 -4.69
CA VAL A 42 -13.79 8.48 -4.29
C VAL A 42 -13.11 8.36 -2.92
N PHE A 43 -12.11 9.21 -2.68
CA PHE A 43 -11.25 9.16 -1.49
C PHE A 43 -11.49 10.35 -0.56
N ASN A 44 -12.71 10.89 -0.52
CA ASN A 44 -13.04 12.03 0.33
C ASN A 44 -13.12 11.57 1.79
N MET A 45 -12.17 12.06 2.61
CA MET A 45 -12.04 11.61 3.99
C MET A 45 -11.85 12.76 4.97
N THR A 46 -12.46 12.61 6.15
CA THR A 46 -12.23 13.48 7.30
C THR A 46 -10.89 13.12 7.96
N HIS A 47 -10.41 13.95 8.89
CA HIS A 47 -9.20 13.66 9.66
C HIS A 47 -9.32 12.32 10.41
N LYS A 48 -10.50 12.02 10.94
CA LYS A 48 -10.73 10.75 11.64
C LYS A 48 -10.58 9.56 10.70
N GLU A 49 -11.15 9.68 9.49
CA GLU A 49 -11.06 8.64 8.48
C GLU A 49 -9.62 8.45 7.98
N GLN A 50 -8.85 9.54 7.87
CA GLN A 50 -7.45 9.45 7.52
C GLN A 50 -6.63 8.71 8.57
N GLY A 51 -6.94 8.93 9.86
CA GLY A 51 -6.31 8.18 10.94
C GLY A 51 -6.64 6.69 10.89
N GLN A 52 -7.89 6.36 10.58
CA GLN A 52 -8.29 4.97 10.40
C GLN A 52 -7.60 4.34 9.19
N GLN A 53 -7.38 5.10 8.13
CA GLN A 53 -6.66 4.64 6.94
C GLN A 53 -5.20 4.33 7.25
N GLN A 54 -4.56 5.15 8.07
CA GLN A 54 -3.20 4.89 8.51
C GLN A 54 -3.10 3.56 9.23
N GLN A 55 -4.03 3.30 10.16
CA GLN A 55 -4.07 2.04 10.89
C GLN A 55 -4.37 0.86 9.97
N ALA A 56 -5.29 1.04 9.02
CA ALA A 56 -5.63 0.02 8.06
C ALA A 56 -4.42 -0.32 7.16
N LEU A 57 -3.68 0.69 6.72
CA LEU A 57 -2.48 0.47 5.94
C LEU A 57 -1.43 -0.32 6.74
N ALA A 58 -1.18 0.08 7.98
CA ALA A 58 -0.20 -0.61 8.83
C ALA A 58 -0.58 -2.08 9.02
N ARG A 59 -1.85 -2.35 9.31
CA ARG A 59 -2.34 -3.72 9.49
C ARG A 59 -2.20 -4.54 8.21
N ALA A 60 -2.55 -3.94 7.06
CA ALA A 60 -2.45 -4.62 5.78
C ALA A 60 -1.00 -4.96 5.43
N VAL A 61 -0.08 -4.03 5.66
CA VAL A 61 1.35 -4.23 5.42
C VAL A 61 1.88 -5.37 6.30
N TYR A 62 1.58 -5.35 7.59
CA TYR A 62 2.02 -6.42 8.51
C TYR A 62 1.40 -7.77 8.14
N ALA A 63 0.09 -7.80 7.88
CA ALA A 63 -0.59 -9.04 7.54
C ALA A 63 -0.04 -9.63 6.24
N TYR A 64 0.23 -8.79 5.26
CA TYR A 64 0.82 -9.23 4.01
C TYR A 64 2.20 -9.84 4.24
N ALA A 65 3.06 -9.14 5.00
CA ALA A 65 4.42 -9.60 5.27
C ALA A 65 4.44 -10.88 6.10
N GLU A 66 3.58 -11.00 7.11
CA GLU A 66 3.51 -12.19 7.97
C GLU A 66 3.09 -13.44 7.21
N ASN A 67 2.27 -13.28 6.19
CA ASN A 67 1.68 -14.40 5.45
C ASN A 67 2.29 -14.60 4.07
N ILE A 68 3.34 -13.85 3.73
CA ILE A 68 3.88 -13.83 2.37
C ILE A 68 4.44 -15.19 1.92
N GLU A 69 4.85 -16.04 2.86
CA GLU A 69 5.40 -17.36 2.56
C GLU A 69 4.39 -18.49 2.70
N ASP A 70 3.14 -18.17 3.10
CA ASP A 70 2.04 -19.14 3.22
C ASP A 70 0.95 -18.76 2.22
N PRO A 71 0.90 -19.41 1.04
CA PRO A 71 -0.07 -19.02 0.00
C PRO A 71 -1.53 -19.10 0.45
N GLY A 72 -1.89 -20.05 1.29
CA GLY A 72 -3.26 -20.17 1.77
C GLY A 72 -3.67 -19.02 2.67
N SER A 73 -2.81 -18.69 3.64
CA SER A 73 -3.05 -17.56 4.55
C SER A 73 -3.00 -16.24 3.80
N LEU A 74 -2.06 -16.10 2.87
CA LEU A 74 -1.94 -14.89 2.06
C LEU A 74 -3.19 -14.66 1.22
N ALA A 75 -3.74 -15.71 0.61
CA ALA A 75 -4.97 -15.60 -0.18
C ALA A 75 -6.13 -15.06 0.66
N ALA A 76 -6.26 -15.51 1.92
CA ALA A 76 -7.29 -15.00 2.83
C ALA A 76 -7.10 -13.51 3.14
N VAL A 77 -5.86 -13.08 3.38
CA VAL A 77 -5.54 -11.67 3.61
C VAL A 77 -5.90 -10.82 2.39
N LEU A 78 -5.52 -11.27 1.19
CA LEU A 78 -5.80 -10.54 -0.04
C LEU A 78 -7.29 -10.45 -0.31
N LYS A 79 -8.05 -11.50 -0.02
CA LYS A 79 -9.51 -11.48 -0.16
C LYS A 79 -10.14 -10.43 0.75
N ASN A 80 -9.70 -10.33 2.00
CA ASN A 80 -10.20 -9.33 2.92
C ASN A 80 -9.90 -7.92 2.44
N ILE A 81 -8.69 -7.68 1.94
CA ILE A 81 -8.29 -6.38 1.40
C ILE A 81 -9.16 -6.03 0.18
N ALA A 82 -9.35 -6.97 -0.73
CA ALA A 82 -10.17 -6.76 -1.93
C ALA A 82 -11.62 -6.42 -1.56
N ASN A 83 -12.20 -7.14 -0.60
CA ASN A 83 -13.56 -6.87 -0.14
C ASN A 83 -13.68 -5.47 0.47
N LYS A 84 -12.68 -5.04 1.23
CA LYS A 84 -12.66 -3.71 1.82
C LYS A 84 -12.62 -2.64 0.74
N HIS A 85 -11.75 -2.81 -0.27
CA HIS A 85 -11.66 -1.88 -1.39
C HIS A 85 -12.99 -1.80 -2.15
N ALA A 86 -13.63 -2.94 -2.42
CA ALA A 86 -14.91 -2.96 -3.11
C ALA A 86 -15.98 -2.20 -2.32
N SER A 87 -15.99 -2.35 -0.99
CA SER A 87 -16.95 -1.65 -0.14
C SER A 87 -16.76 -0.13 -0.14
N LEU A 88 -15.53 0.34 -0.44
CA LEU A 88 -15.19 1.76 -0.52
C LEU A 88 -15.39 2.35 -1.92
N GLY A 89 -15.83 1.55 -2.89
CA GLY A 89 -16.07 2.01 -4.25
C GLY A 89 -14.81 2.09 -5.12
N VAL A 90 -13.72 1.46 -4.70
CA VAL A 90 -12.50 1.41 -5.49
C VAL A 90 -12.69 0.46 -6.67
N ARG A 91 -12.39 0.92 -7.87
CA ARG A 91 -12.56 0.16 -9.11
C ARG A 91 -11.23 -0.40 -9.60
N PRO A 92 -11.26 -1.46 -10.43
CA PRO A 92 -10.01 -2.02 -10.98
C PRO A 92 -9.12 -1.02 -11.71
N GLU A 93 -9.71 -0.06 -12.44
CA GLU A 93 -8.94 0.96 -13.15
C GLU A 93 -8.21 1.92 -12.23
N HIS A 94 -8.58 1.97 -10.94
CA HIS A 94 -7.90 2.82 -9.96
C HIS A 94 -6.59 2.20 -9.45
N TYR A 95 -6.43 0.88 -9.51
CA TYR A 95 -5.28 0.20 -8.92
C TYR A 95 -3.93 0.66 -9.49
N PRO A 96 -3.76 0.80 -10.81
CA PRO A 96 -2.48 1.30 -11.34
C PRO A 96 -2.16 2.71 -10.87
N ILE A 97 -3.17 3.57 -10.81
CA ILE A 97 -3.01 4.96 -10.36
C ILE A 97 -2.62 4.98 -8.89
N VAL A 98 -3.34 4.24 -8.05
CA VAL A 98 -3.06 4.14 -6.63
C VAL A 98 -1.66 3.59 -6.39
N GLY A 99 -1.28 2.54 -7.11
CA GLY A 99 0.03 1.93 -6.97
C GLY A 99 1.16 2.88 -7.29
N GLU A 100 1.06 3.62 -8.38
CA GLU A 100 2.05 4.61 -8.78
C GLU A 100 2.27 5.66 -7.69
N HIS A 101 1.18 6.22 -7.18
CA HIS A 101 1.27 7.29 -6.17
C HIS A 101 1.63 6.76 -4.80
N LEU A 102 1.22 5.54 -4.45
CA LEU A 102 1.61 4.91 -3.19
C LEU A 102 3.11 4.63 -3.15
N LEU A 103 3.66 4.05 -4.21
CA LEU A 103 5.10 3.80 -4.29
C LEU A 103 5.89 5.11 -4.30
N GLY A 104 5.40 6.11 -5.01
CA GLY A 104 5.98 7.45 -4.99
C GLY A 104 5.96 8.08 -3.59
N ALA A 105 4.87 7.89 -2.85
CA ALA A 105 4.75 8.37 -1.47
C ALA A 105 5.75 7.68 -0.54
N ILE A 106 5.93 6.39 -0.69
CA ILE A 106 6.91 5.63 0.09
C ILE A 106 8.32 6.17 -0.16
N LYS A 107 8.66 6.35 -1.43
CA LYS A 107 9.97 6.88 -1.81
C LYS A 107 10.21 8.29 -1.27
N GLU A 108 9.21 9.16 -1.39
CA GLU A 108 9.31 10.53 -0.91
C GLU A 108 9.42 10.61 0.61
N THR A 109 8.63 9.80 1.33
CA THR A 109 8.62 9.78 2.78
C THR A 109 9.90 9.22 3.37
N LEU A 110 10.40 8.11 2.83
CA LEU A 110 11.59 7.44 3.34
C LEU A 110 12.90 8.00 2.76
N GLY A 111 12.82 8.73 1.65
CA GLY A 111 13.99 9.31 1.01
C GLY A 111 15.02 8.26 0.64
N ASP A 112 16.28 8.47 1.04
CA ASP A 112 17.39 7.57 0.70
C ASP A 112 17.23 6.17 1.30
N ALA A 113 16.42 6.01 2.35
CA ALA A 113 16.15 4.70 2.93
C ALA A 113 15.30 3.82 1.99
N ALA A 114 14.53 4.42 1.08
CA ALA A 114 13.76 3.69 0.08
C ALA A 114 14.60 3.47 -1.17
N THR A 115 15.48 2.48 -1.14
CA THR A 115 16.33 2.14 -2.28
C THR A 115 15.49 1.63 -3.45
N ASP A 116 16.07 1.63 -4.65
CA ASP A 116 15.41 1.11 -5.84
C ASP A 116 15.01 -0.37 -5.66
N GLU A 117 15.83 -1.13 -4.95
CA GLU A 117 15.55 -2.52 -4.64
C GLU A 117 14.32 -2.67 -3.76
N ILE A 118 14.17 -1.83 -2.74
CA ILE A 118 13.00 -1.83 -1.85
C ILE A 118 11.74 -1.43 -2.62
N ILE A 119 11.82 -0.37 -3.40
CA ILE A 119 10.68 0.09 -4.21
C ILE A 119 10.27 -0.97 -5.23
N SER A 120 11.24 -1.63 -5.88
CA SER A 120 10.97 -2.70 -6.83
C SER A 120 10.29 -3.89 -6.15
N ALA A 121 10.73 -4.27 -4.95
CA ALA A 121 10.13 -5.37 -4.20
C ALA A 121 8.66 -5.07 -3.86
N TRP A 122 8.36 -3.87 -3.38
CA TRP A 122 6.98 -3.48 -3.07
C TRP A 122 6.13 -3.30 -4.31
N ALA A 123 6.73 -2.87 -5.43
CA ALA A 123 6.01 -2.80 -6.71
C ALA A 123 5.57 -4.18 -7.17
N GLN A 124 6.43 -5.19 -7.02
CA GLN A 124 6.08 -6.57 -7.34
C GLN A 124 5.00 -7.10 -6.40
N ALA A 125 5.10 -6.80 -5.10
CA ALA A 125 4.10 -7.17 -4.11
C ALA A 125 2.75 -6.53 -4.44
N TYR A 126 2.74 -5.25 -4.79
CA TYR A 126 1.52 -4.54 -5.17
C TYR A 126 0.90 -5.15 -6.43
N GLY A 127 1.71 -5.47 -7.44
CA GLY A 127 1.22 -6.11 -8.65
C GLY A 127 0.57 -7.45 -8.39
N ASN A 128 1.08 -8.20 -7.42
CA ASN A 128 0.50 -9.48 -7.01
C ASN A 128 -0.83 -9.29 -6.26
N LEU A 129 -0.99 -8.16 -5.57
CA LEU A 129 -2.20 -7.80 -4.85
C LEU A 129 -3.33 -7.37 -5.80
N ALA A 130 -2.97 -6.62 -6.81
CA ALA A 130 -3.91 -6.11 -7.79
C ALA A 130 -4.18 -7.18 -8.86
#